data_d69a75c21a1c79cda2d557b7d0cb9763
#
_entry.id   d69a75c21a1c79cda2d557b7d0cb9763
#
_cell.length_a   1.000
_cell.length_b   1.000
_cell.length_c   1.000
_cell.angle_alpha   90.00
_cell.angle_beta   90.00
_cell.angle_gamma   90.00
#
_symmetry.space_group_name_H-M   'P 1'
#
loop_
_entity.id
_entity.type
_entity.pdbx_description
1 polymer ?
#
loop_
_entity_poly.entity_id
_entity_poly.type
_entity_poly.pdbx_seq_one_letter_code
_entity_poly.pdbx_strand_id
1 'polypeptide(L)'
;MEILASRTLFRPVDYQRSLSFYRDQIGLAIFRDYGAGTVFYAGQSLIELAGHGAPEHPAGPFPGALWLQVRDVRATQAELESRGVSIAREARREPWGLHEMHVTDPDGVTLIFVQIPDDHPLRRDTRGERRNPEGEPEANI
;
A
#
# COMPACT_ATOMS: atom_id res chain seq x y z
N MET A 1 -2.47 -22.25 15.41
CA MET A 1 -3.12 -20.92 15.33
C MET A 1 -3.61 -20.75 13.90
N GLU A 2 -4.83 -20.27 13.71
CA GLU A 2 -5.42 -19.98 12.39
C GLU A 2 -5.72 -18.48 12.30
N ILE A 3 -5.22 -17.82 11.25
CA ILE A 3 -5.49 -16.39 10.98
C ILE A 3 -6.50 -16.33 9.85
N LEU A 4 -7.73 -15.88 10.15
CA LEU A 4 -8.84 -15.85 9.18
C LEU A 4 -8.86 -14.57 8.34
N ALA A 5 -8.37 -13.46 8.87
CA ALA A 5 -8.29 -12.18 8.16
C ALA A 5 -7.26 -11.26 8.80
N SER A 6 -6.84 -10.26 8.06
CA SER A 6 -5.97 -9.20 8.57
C SER A 6 -6.33 -7.86 7.95
N ARG A 7 -6.03 -6.78 8.65
CA ARG A 7 -6.11 -5.41 8.14
C ARG A 7 -5.08 -4.52 8.83
N THR A 8 -4.67 -3.45 8.17
CA THR A 8 -3.88 -2.40 8.80
C THR A 8 -4.82 -1.38 9.40
N LEU A 9 -4.69 -1.11 10.69
CA LEU A 9 -5.53 -0.14 11.41
C LEU A 9 -4.71 1.09 11.75
N PHE A 10 -5.20 2.25 11.32
CA PHE A 10 -4.67 3.57 11.67
C PHE A 10 -5.64 4.31 12.58
N ARG A 11 -5.10 5.04 13.57
CA ARG A 11 -5.82 6.02 14.38
C ARG A 11 -5.29 7.41 14.02
N PRO A 12 -5.89 8.08 13.03
CA PRO A 12 -5.41 9.38 12.58
C PRO A 12 -5.62 10.46 13.66
N VAL A 13 -4.77 11.48 13.65
CA VAL A 13 -4.94 12.66 14.50
C VAL A 13 -6.25 13.37 14.18
N ASP A 14 -6.50 13.55 12.88
CA ASP A 14 -7.73 14.14 12.34
C ASP A 14 -8.40 13.12 11.41
N TYR A 15 -9.42 12.46 11.90
CA TYR A 15 -10.13 11.43 11.15
C TYR A 15 -10.72 11.94 9.84
N GLN A 16 -11.37 13.11 9.85
CA GLN A 16 -12.01 13.66 8.65
C GLN A 16 -10.98 14.03 7.58
N ARG A 17 -9.84 14.57 7.97
CA ARG A 17 -8.73 14.87 7.06
C ARG A 17 -8.16 13.61 6.42
N SER A 18 -7.91 12.58 7.20
CA SER A 18 -7.40 11.30 6.69
C SER A 18 -8.45 10.56 5.86
N LEU A 19 -9.72 10.61 6.25
CA LEU A 19 -10.83 10.06 5.46
C LEU A 19 -10.89 10.70 4.08
N SER A 20 -10.84 12.03 3.99
CA SER A 20 -10.80 12.75 2.71
C SER A 20 -9.57 12.40 1.89
N PHE A 21 -8.42 12.26 2.52
CA PHE A 21 -7.18 11.86 1.84
C PHE A 21 -7.33 10.48 1.19
N TYR A 22 -7.69 9.45 1.95
CA TYR A 22 -7.77 8.09 1.43
C TYR A 22 -8.96 7.86 0.48
N ARG A 23 -10.12 8.45 0.79
CA ARG A 23 -11.32 8.31 -0.03
C ARG A 23 -11.27 9.14 -1.31
N ASP A 24 -10.94 10.43 -1.20
CA ASP A 24 -11.13 11.39 -2.29
C ASP A 24 -9.84 11.65 -3.07
N GLN A 25 -8.69 11.76 -2.40
CA GLN A 25 -7.41 12.04 -3.05
C GLN A 25 -6.74 10.76 -3.55
N ILE A 26 -6.52 9.78 -2.70
CA ILE A 26 -5.99 8.47 -3.13
C ILE A 26 -7.05 7.71 -3.93
N GLY A 27 -8.32 7.81 -3.54
CA GLY A 27 -9.43 7.23 -4.28
C GLY A 27 -9.65 5.75 -3.97
N LEU A 28 -9.38 5.30 -2.76
CA LEU A 28 -9.64 3.92 -2.35
C LEU A 28 -11.14 3.66 -2.24
N ALA A 29 -11.57 2.49 -2.73
CA ALA A 29 -12.94 2.04 -2.58
C ALA A 29 -13.24 1.65 -1.13
N ILE A 30 -14.43 2.04 -0.65
CA ILE A 30 -14.88 1.70 0.70
C ILE A 30 -15.36 0.25 0.73
N PHE A 31 -14.81 -0.53 1.65
CA PHE A 31 -15.30 -1.86 2.00
C PHE A 31 -16.46 -1.75 2.99
N ARG A 32 -16.31 -0.92 4.03
CA ARG A 32 -17.32 -0.74 5.08
C ARG A 32 -17.14 0.61 5.76
N ASP A 33 -18.25 1.29 5.97
CA ASP A 33 -18.36 2.43 6.86
C ASP A 33 -19.23 2.01 8.06
N TYR A 34 -18.72 2.17 9.28
CA TYR A 34 -19.46 1.84 10.50
C TYR A 34 -19.70 3.06 11.40
N GLY A 35 -19.61 4.28 10.81
CA GLY A 35 -19.86 5.55 11.48
C GLY A 35 -18.67 6.05 12.30
N ALA A 36 -18.12 5.22 13.19
CA ALA A 36 -16.93 5.55 13.99
C ALA A 36 -15.61 5.23 13.29
N GLY A 37 -15.67 4.76 12.05
CA GLY A 37 -14.50 4.46 11.24
C GLY A 37 -14.88 3.95 9.85
N THR A 38 -13.90 3.91 8.96
CA THR A 38 -14.06 3.48 7.57
C THR A 38 -12.98 2.48 7.20
N VAL A 39 -13.38 1.40 6.56
CA VAL A 39 -12.49 0.37 6.03
C VAL A 39 -12.45 0.46 4.52
N PHE A 40 -11.25 0.49 3.95
CA PHE A 40 -11.01 0.57 2.50
C PHE A 40 -10.42 -0.71 1.95
N TYR A 41 -10.73 -1.00 0.68
CA TYR A 41 -9.97 -1.95 -0.10
C TYR A 41 -8.59 -1.36 -0.47
N ALA A 42 -7.54 -2.15 -0.31
CA ALA A 42 -6.20 -1.84 -0.78
C ALA A 42 -5.61 -3.08 -1.46
N GLY A 43 -6.02 -3.33 -2.71
CA GLY A 43 -5.71 -4.57 -3.40
C GLY A 43 -6.26 -5.79 -2.65
N GLN A 44 -5.40 -6.70 -2.25
CA GLN A 44 -5.76 -7.90 -1.47
C GLN A 44 -5.84 -7.65 0.04
N SER A 45 -5.51 -6.43 0.47
CA SER A 45 -5.50 -6.03 1.87
C SER A 45 -6.64 -5.06 2.17
N LEU A 46 -6.86 -4.81 3.45
CA LEU A 46 -7.77 -3.78 3.94
C LEU A 46 -6.99 -2.76 4.77
N ILE A 47 -7.41 -1.50 4.66
CA ILE A 47 -6.95 -0.41 5.53
C ILE A 47 -8.14 0.11 6.30
N GLU A 48 -8.04 0.18 7.61
CA GLU A 48 -9.05 0.76 8.49
C GLU A 48 -8.57 2.08 9.06
N LEU A 49 -9.38 3.12 8.87
CA LEU A 49 -9.25 4.37 9.60
C LEU A 49 -10.24 4.36 10.76
N ALA A 50 -9.73 4.28 11.99
CA ALA A 50 -10.54 4.32 13.19
C ALA A 50 -10.68 5.77 13.68
N GLY A 51 -11.92 6.27 13.70
CA GLY A 51 -12.27 7.55 14.30
C GLY A 51 -12.52 7.47 15.81
N HIS A 52 -12.32 6.29 16.39
CA HIS A 52 -12.50 6.00 17.82
C HIS A 52 -11.18 5.56 18.45
N GLY A 53 -11.13 5.61 19.77
CA GLY A 53 -9.91 5.34 20.53
C GLY A 53 -8.99 6.57 20.57
N ALA A 54 -8.05 6.57 21.49
CA ALA A 54 -7.04 7.62 21.56
C ALA A 54 -6.02 7.43 20.44
N PRO A 55 -5.67 8.47 19.67
CA PRO A 55 -4.55 8.39 18.76
C PRO A 55 -3.28 8.21 19.59
N GLU A 56 -2.66 7.05 19.44
CA GLU A 56 -1.32 6.84 19.95
C GLU A 56 -0.34 7.35 18.91
N HIS A 57 0.26 8.52 19.18
CA HIS A 57 1.35 9.02 18.36
C HIS A 57 2.66 8.74 19.10
N PRO A 58 3.38 7.67 18.67
CA PRO A 58 4.76 7.53 19.13
C PRO A 58 5.55 8.76 18.67
N ALA A 59 6.43 9.24 19.51
CA ALA A 59 7.35 10.29 19.13
C ALA A 59 8.22 9.79 17.96
N GLY A 60 8.12 10.46 16.82
CA GLY A 60 8.91 10.13 15.66
C GLY A 60 8.09 9.67 14.45
N PRO A 61 8.75 9.39 13.31
CA PRO A 61 8.08 8.93 12.09
C PRO A 61 7.48 7.54 12.27
N PHE A 62 6.39 7.27 11.55
CA PHE A 62 5.81 5.92 11.48
C PHE A 62 6.88 4.92 10.95
N PRO A 63 7.15 3.81 11.67
CA PRO A 63 8.26 2.90 11.37
C PRO A 63 7.97 1.92 10.23
N GLY A 64 7.13 2.27 9.29
CA GLY A 64 6.72 1.44 8.16
C GLY A 64 6.20 2.27 7.00
N ALA A 65 5.73 1.58 5.98
CA ALA A 65 5.10 2.17 4.81
C ALA A 65 3.98 1.26 4.30
N LEU A 66 3.04 1.83 3.56
CA LEU A 66 2.10 1.06 2.75
C LEU A 66 2.73 0.84 1.37
N TRP A 67 2.90 -0.41 1.00
CA TRP A 67 3.37 -0.82 -0.33
C TRP A 67 2.16 -1.17 -1.19
N LEU A 68 1.89 -0.36 -2.22
CA LEU A 68 0.69 -0.44 -3.06
C LEU A 68 1.09 -0.68 -4.52
N GLN A 69 0.82 -1.87 -5.02
CA GLN A 69 1.10 -2.19 -6.42
C GLN A 69 0.07 -1.55 -7.35
N VAL A 70 0.57 -0.89 -8.39
CA VAL A 70 -0.22 -0.30 -9.47
C VAL A 70 0.27 -0.81 -10.83
N ARG A 71 -0.57 -0.68 -11.85
CA ARG A 71 -0.20 -1.13 -13.22
C ARG A 71 0.82 -0.21 -13.87
N ASP A 72 0.66 1.10 -13.69
CA ASP A 72 1.48 2.14 -14.27
C ASP A 72 1.68 3.26 -13.24
N VAL A 73 2.89 3.37 -12.72
CA VAL A 73 3.21 4.34 -11.66
C VAL A 73 3.20 5.78 -12.16
N ARG A 74 3.55 6.02 -13.43
CA ARG A 74 3.52 7.38 -14.00
C ARG A 74 2.10 7.86 -14.26
N ALA A 75 1.23 6.98 -14.75
CA ALA A 75 -0.19 7.28 -14.89
C ALA A 75 -0.83 7.51 -13.51
N THR A 76 -0.45 6.71 -12.51
CA THR A 76 -0.89 6.90 -11.12
C THR A 76 -0.42 8.24 -10.57
N GLN A 77 0.82 8.64 -10.82
CA GLN A 77 1.32 9.95 -10.41
C GLN A 77 0.47 11.08 -10.99
N ALA A 78 0.25 11.06 -12.31
CA ALA A 78 -0.56 12.09 -12.99
C ALA A 78 -2.00 12.14 -12.43
N GLU A 79 -2.60 11.00 -12.16
CA GLU A 79 -3.94 10.90 -11.55
C GLU A 79 -3.97 11.53 -10.15
N LEU A 80 -3.01 11.21 -9.30
CA LEU A 80 -2.93 11.75 -7.94
C LEU A 80 -2.67 13.27 -7.95
N GLU A 81 -1.78 13.74 -8.81
CA GLU A 81 -1.53 15.18 -9.00
C GLU A 81 -2.79 15.92 -9.44
N SER A 82 -3.60 15.33 -10.33
CA SER A 82 -4.88 15.91 -10.78
C SER A 82 -5.91 16.03 -9.65
N ARG A 83 -5.76 15.23 -8.60
CA ARG A 83 -6.58 15.27 -7.37
C ARG A 83 -5.97 16.14 -6.26
N GLY A 84 -4.90 16.87 -6.57
CA GLY A 84 -4.24 17.76 -5.62
C GLY A 84 -3.33 17.08 -4.61
N VAL A 85 -2.92 15.83 -4.86
CA VAL A 85 -1.97 15.12 -4.00
C VAL A 85 -0.56 15.64 -4.25
N SER A 86 0.15 16.03 -3.19
CA SER A 86 1.57 16.36 -3.26
C SER A 86 2.41 15.09 -3.34
N ILE A 87 3.24 14.99 -4.36
CA ILE A 87 4.15 13.87 -4.55
C ILE A 87 5.41 14.10 -3.73
N ALA A 88 5.71 13.23 -2.79
CA ALA A 88 6.89 13.33 -1.95
C ALA A 88 8.17 12.93 -2.71
N ARG A 89 8.06 11.94 -3.61
CA ARG A 89 9.11 11.54 -4.52
C ARG A 89 8.49 11.05 -5.83
N GLU A 90 8.88 11.65 -6.93
CA GLU A 90 8.38 11.31 -8.26
C GLU A 90 8.72 9.87 -8.67
N ALA A 91 7.90 9.35 -9.58
CA ALA A 91 8.07 8.01 -10.13
C ALA A 91 9.43 7.84 -10.81
N ARG A 92 10.20 6.86 -10.37
CA ARG A 92 11.51 6.52 -10.93
C ARG A 92 11.78 5.03 -10.84
N ARG A 93 12.73 4.56 -11.66
CA ARG A 93 13.26 3.21 -11.53
C ARG A 93 14.22 3.13 -10.35
N GLU A 94 14.03 2.13 -9.51
CA GLU A 94 14.92 1.83 -8.39
C GLU A 94 16.05 0.87 -8.80
N PRO A 95 17.16 0.83 -8.05
CA PRO A 95 18.28 -0.09 -8.34
C PRO A 95 17.86 -1.57 -8.36
N TRP A 96 16.81 -1.94 -7.64
CA TRP A 96 16.25 -3.31 -7.61
C TRP A 96 15.25 -3.58 -8.73
N GLY A 97 15.09 -2.66 -9.68
CA GLY A 97 14.34 -2.86 -10.93
C GLY A 97 12.86 -2.53 -10.86
N LEU A 98 12.30 -2.18 -9.71
CA LEU A 98 10.92 -1.69 -9.59
C LEU A 98 10.84 -0.21 -9.95
N HIS A 99 9.65 0.24 -10.37
CA HIS A 99 9.37 1.67 -10.51
C HIS A 99 8.51 2.11 -9.34
N GLU A 100 8.97 3.11 -8.61
CA GLU A 100 8.34 3.55 -7.36
C GLU A 100 8.10 5.05 -7.33
N MET A 101 7.00 5.43 -6.68
CA MET A 101 6.63 6.81 -6.34
C MET A 101 6.22 6.86 -4.88
N HIS A 102 6.54 7.95 -4.17
CA HIS A 102 6.17 8.11 -2.76
C HIS A 102 5.20 9.26 -2.56
N VAL A 103 4.21 9.01 -1.72
CA VAL A 103 3.25 9.98 -1.20
C VAL A 103 3.23 9.85 0.32
N THR A 104 2.99 10.94 1.02
CA THR A 104 2.87 10.96 2.49
C THR A 104 1.43 11.27 2.87
N ASP A 105 0.84 10.48 3.75
CA ASP A 105 -0.49 10.76 4.28
C ASP A 105 -0.47 11.90 5.31
N PRO A 106 -1.64 12.40 5.78
CA PRO A 106 -1.70 13.49 6.74
C PRO A 106 -0.99 13.25 8.07
N ASP A 107 -0.77 12.00 8.47
CA ASP A 107 -0.09 11.60 9.71
C ASP A 107 1.39 11.23 9.49
N GLY A 108 1.92 11.41 8.28
CA GLY A 108 3.31 11.12 7.96
C GLY A 108 3.58 9.68 7.55
N VAL A 109 2.55 8.87 7.31
CA VAL A 109 2.72 7.52 6.77
C VAL A 109 3.13 7.59 5.31
N THR A 110 4.21 6.91 4.94
CA THR A 110 4.64 6.80 3.54
C THR A 110 3.81 5.77 2.80
N LEU A 111 3.22 6.18 1.68
CA LEU A 111 2.62 5.30 0.68
C LEU A 111 3.61 5.15 -0.47
N ILE A 112 4.03 3.91 -0.74
CA ILE A 112 4.91 3.59 -1.87
C ILE A 112 4.04 2.96 -2.95
N PHE A 113 3.84 3.66 -4.06
CA PHE A 113 3.18 3.12 -5.25
C PHE A 113 4.20 2.45 -6.13
N VAL A 114 3.98 1.19 -6.48
CA VAL A 114 4.97 0.33 -7.12
C VAL A 114 4.43 -0.27 -8.40
N GLN A 115 5.15 -0.06 -9.49
CA GLN A 115 4.95 -0.80 -10.73
C GLN A 115 6.02 -1.87 -10.84
N ILE A 116 5.60 -3.11 -11.01
CA ILE A 116 6.48 -4.25 -11.24
C ILE A 116 6.58 -4.45 -12.77
N PRO A 117 7.76 -4.27 -13.40
CA PRO A 117 7.95 -4.57 -14.81
C PRO A 117 7.62 -6.03 -15.14
N ASP A 118 7.16 -6.28 -16.36
CA ASP A 118 6.70 -7.62 -16.78
C ASP A 118 7.82 -8.67 -16.75
N ASP A 119 9.06 -8.25 -16.95
CA ASP A 119 10.26 -9.10 -16.90
C ASP A 119 10.88 -9.24 -15.51
N HIS A 120 10.31 -8.59 -14.50
CA HIS A 120 10.85 -8.63 -13.14
C HIS A 120 10.53 -9.97 -12.45
N PRO A 121 11.46 -10.55 -11.67
CA PRO A 121 11.26 -11.82 -10.96
C PRO A 121 10.00 -11.90 -10.09
N LEU A 122 9.52 -10.78 -9.54
CA LEU A 122 8.28 -10.73 -8.76
C LEU A 122 7.01 -11.02 -9.58
N ARG A 123 7.08 -10.94 -10.91
CA ARG A 123 5.99 -11.35 -11.81
C ARG A 123 5.95 -12.86 -12.03
N ARG A 124 7.03 -13.55 -11.71
CA ARG A 124 7.14 -14.99 -11.89
C ARG A 124 6.40 -15.71 -10.78
N ASP A 125 5.54 -16.64 -11.15
CA ASP A 125 4.87 -17.52 -10.19
C ASP A 125 5.79 -18.69 -9.83
N THR A 126 6.34 -18.65 -8.65
CA THR A 126 7.25 -19.70 -8.14
C THR A 126 6.57 -20.68 -7.17
N ARG A 127 5.24 -20.59 -6.99
CA ARG A 127 4.51 -21.41 -6.02
C ARG A 127 4.57 -22.90 -6.33
N GLY A 128 4.75 -23.29 -7.58
CA GLY A 128 4.93 -24.66 -8.01
C GLY A 128 6.38 -25.17 -7.99
N GLU A 129 7.33 -24.27 -7.80
CA GLU A 129 8.75 -24.62 -7.82
C GLU A 129 9.17 -25.20 -6.46
N ARG A 130 9.50 -26.47 -6.46
CA ARG A 130 10.18 -27.11 -5.31
C ARG A 130 11.67 -27.09 -5.58
N ARG A 131 12.42 -26.73 -4.58
CA ARG A 131 13.89 -26.90 -4.61
C ARG A 131 14.22 -28.17 -3.88
N ASN A 132 15.05 -29.01 -4.51
CA ASN A 132 15.65 -30.14 -3.82
C ASN A 132 16.66 -29.63 -2.76
N PRO A 133 17.12 -30.49 -1.82
CA PRO A 133 18.08 -30.08 -0.78
C PRO A 133 19.40 -29.54 -1.34
N GLU A 134 19.71 -29.78 -2.60
CA GLU A 134 20.94 -29.34 -3.26
C GLU A 134 20.74 -28.01 -4.04
N GLY A 135 19.53 -27.45 -4.03
CA GLY A 135 19.24 -26.14 -4.60
C GLY A 135 18.89 -26.10 -6.08
N GLU A 136 18.79 -27.24 -6.75
CA GLU A 136 18.34 -27.31 -8.12
C GLU A 136 16.79 -27.33 -8.20
N PRO A 137 16.15 -26.60 -9.13
CA PRO A 137 14.71 -26.69 -9.31
C PRO A 137 14.32 -28.06 -9.86
N GLU A 138 13.37 -28.74 -9.22
CA GLU A 138 12.75 -29.92 -9.81
C GLU A 138 11.95 -29.52 -11.05
N ALA A 139 12.16 -30.26 -12.13
CA ALA A 139 11.37 -30.06 -13.34
C ALA A 139 9.90 -30.37 -13.03
N ASN A 140 9.03 -29.42 -13.35
CA ASN A 140 7.58 -29.64 -13.31
C ASN A 140 7.24 -30.77 -14.30
N ILE A 141 6.76 -31.86 -13.77
CA ILE A 141 6.18 -32.95 -14.56
C ILE A 141 4.71 -32.63 -14.81
#